data_d588fdce020be4f7a6d09fbfd9918bc9
#
_entry.id   d588fdce020be4f7a6d09fbfd9918bc9
#
_cell.length_a   1.000
_cell.length_b   1.000
_cell.length_c   1.000
_cell.angle_alpha   90.00
_cell.angle_beta   90.00
_cell.angle_gamma   90.00
#
_symmetry.space_group_name_H-M   'P 1'
#
loop_
_entity.id
_entity.type
_entity.pdbx_description
1 polymer ?
#
loop_
_entity_poly.entity_id
_entity_poly.type
_entity_poly.pdbx_seq_one_letter_code
_entity_poly.pdbx_strand_id
1 'polypeptide(L)'
;MAHYDMLVIGTGPAGQKAAVQSAKLGKKVGIVERKDVVGGVCINTGTIPSKSLREAVLYLSGFHQRTMYGASYRLKENITMEDLAYRCNHIITEEVQIIQNQMARNHVDLIHGTASFVDSHRLSISNENGVVEHTADHIVIAVGTKPSRPADVPFDGESIIDTDELLTLKTLPKTLMIIGGGVIGCEYASIAATMGIKVMLIDQRPRLLEFADHEIIDALQSNMEQTGVKLFLNEQVVRIAKNATGEVVVDLKSGTQLSAATVMYSAGRVGASEGLCLEKVGVTPDSRGRIKVNDRFQTSVPHIYAAGDIIGFPALASTSMQQGRLAACHAFGIACDVKPQLLPYGIYTIPEISMVGPTEQELAKQEIAYELGVARYREIARGKLIGDEVGMLK
;
A
#
# COMPACT_ATOMS: atom_id res chain seq x y z
N MET A 1 32.38 13.95 -2.69
CA MET A 1 31.31 14.59 -3.48
C MET A 1 31.39 14.04 -4.90
N ALA A 2 30.30 13.46 -5.39
CA ALA A 2 30.17 12.99 -6.78
C ALA A 2 29.09 13.78 -7.48
N HIS A 3 29.18 13.85 -8.83
CA HIS A 3 28.15 14.43 -9.69
C HIS A 3 27.45 13.32 -10.47
N TYR A 4 26.12 13.42 -10.60
CA TYR A 4 25.24 12.50 -11.30
C TYR A 4 24.41 13.24 -12.36
N ASP A 5 24.08 12.59 -13.45
CA ASP A 5 23.03 13.10 -14.36
C ASP A 5 21.67 13.04 -13.69
N MET A 6 21.44 12.00 -12.83
CA MET A 6 20.22 11.88 -12.04
C MET A 6 20.49 11.30 -10.66
N LEU A 7 19.95 11.93 -9.63
CA LEU A 7 19.81 11.37 -8.27
C LEU A 7 18.35 11.06 -7.99
N VAL A 8 18.10 9.84 -7.47
CA VAL A 8 16.76 9.37 -7.10
C VAL A 8 16.71 9.19 -5.59
N ILE A 9 15.69 9.74 -4.93
CA ILE A 9 15.49 9.60 -3.48
C ILE A 9 14.40 8.57 -3.22
N GLY A 10 14.79 7.39 -2.72
CA GLY A 10 13.92 6.26 -2.41
C GLY A 10 13.99 5.13 -3.42
N THR A 11 14.12 3.89 -2.92
CA THR A 11 14.23 2.65 -3.71
C THR A 11 12.90 1.90 -3.88
N GLY A 12 11.77 2.57 -3.66
CA GLY A 12 10.45 2.02 -3.97
C GLY A 12 10.24 1.82 -5.48
N PRO A 13 9.08 1.27 -5.92
CA PRO A 13 8.79 0.97 -7.32
C PRO A 13 9.06 2.13 -8.29
N ALA A 14 8.68 3.36 -7.91
CA ALA A 14 8.93 4.55 -8.73
C ALA A 14 10.41 4.85 -8.86
N GLY A 15 11.15 4.87 -7.76
CA GLY A 15 12.58 5.19 -7.75
C GLY A 15 13.40 4.17 -8.53
N GLN A 16 13.13 2.87 -8.35
CA GLN A 16 13.80 1.81 -9.11
C GLN A 16 13.65 2.02 -10.63
N LYS A 17 12.43 2.31 -11.09
CA LYS A 17 12.17 2.47 -12.52
C LYS A 17 12.71 3.78 -13.07
N ALA A 18 12.73 4.86 -12.28
CA ALA A 18 13.40 6.09 -12.65
C ALA A 18 14.91 5.86 -12.81
N ALA A 19 15.56 5.24 -11.83
CA ALA A 19 16.99 4.97 -11.86
C ALA A 19 17.39 4.05 -13.02
N VAL A 20 16.72 2.90 -13.18
CA VAL A 20 17.02 1.94 -14.25
C VAL A 20 16.76 2.54 -15.64
N GLN A 21 15.68 3.31 -15.81
CA GLN A 21 15.40 3.95 -17.10
C GLN A 21 16.49 4.96 -17.45
N SER A 22 16.92 5.80 -16.50
CA SER A 22 18.01 6.76 -16.71
C SER A 22 19.33 6.08 -17.04
N ALA A 23 19.67 5.01 -16.33
CA ALA A 23 20.87 4.22 -16.60
C ALA A 23 20.86 3.60 -18.01
N LYS A 24 19.70 3.09 -18.47
CA LYS A 24 19.51 2.58 -19.85
C LYS A 24 19.64 3.65 -20.92
N LEU A 25 19.49 4.92 -20.57
CA LEU A 25 19.75 6.06 -21.46
C LEU A 25 21.24 6.49 -21.42
N GLY A 26 22.13 5.69 -20.81
CA GLY A 26 23.56 5.95 -20.70
C GLY A 26 23.92 7.03 -19.69
N LYS A 27 23.03 7.32 -18.73
CA LYS A 27 23.22 8.35 -17.72
C LYS A 27 23.89 7.79 -16.47
N LYS A 28 24.70 8.60 -15.81
CA LYS A 28 25.26 8.29 -14.48
C LYS A 28 24.21 8.55 -13.41
N VAL A 29 23.82 7.49 -12.69
CA VAL A 29 22.67 7.51 -11.78
C VAL A 29 23.07 7.06 -10.39
N GLY A 30 22.65 7.83 -9.38
CA GLY A 30 22.64 7.42 -7.99
C GLY A 30 21.21 7.26 -7.46
N ILE A 31 20.98 6.28 -6.61
CA ILE A 31 19.72 6.08 -5.89
C ILE A 31 19.97 5.99 -4.39
N VAL A 32 19.25 6.80 -3.62
CA VAL A 32 19.43 6.94 -2.17
C VAL A 32 18.37 6.16 -1.42
N GLU A 33 18.77 5.34 -0.45
CA GLU A 33 17.86 4.63 0.45
C GLU A 33 18.22 4.89 1.91
N ARG A 34 17.23 5.32 2.70
CA ARG A 34 17.43 5.60 4.12
C ARG A 34 17.39 4.38 5.04
N LYS A 35 16.75 3.29 4.56
CA LYS A 35 16.67 2.02 5.29
C LYS A 35 17.81 1.10 4.87
N ASP A 36 18.13 0.13 5.70
CA ASP A 36 19.17 -0.87 5.40
C ASP A 36 18.76 -1.80 4.25
N VAL A 37 17.46 -1.84 3.92
CA VAL A 37 16.91 -2.69 2.87
C VAL A 37 16.23 -1.85 1.78
N VAL A 38 16.48 -2.22 0.53
CA VAL A 38 15.86 -1.61 -0.65
C VAL A 38 14.43 -2.08 -0.87
N GLY A 39 13.69 -1.42 -1.76
CA GLY A 39 12.36 -1.87 -2.21
C GLY A 39 11.19 -1.03 -1.68
N GLY A 40 11.45 -0.17 -0.68
CA GLY A 40 10.44 0.69 -0.08
C GLY A 40 9.27 -0.10 0.56
N VAL A 41 8.14 0.57 0.78
CA VAL A 41 6.93 -0.03 1.38
C VAL A 41 6.42 -1.22 0.57
N CYS A 42 6.47 -1.16 -0.76
CA CYS A 42 5.96 -2.22 -1.63
C CYS A 42 6.55 -3.60 -1.31
N ILE A 43 7.85 -3.67 -1.05
CA ILE A 43 8.56 -4.93 -0.79
C ILE A 43 8.59 -5.26 0.71
N ASN A 44 8.75 -4.25 1.58
CA ASN A 44 9.11 -4.52 2.97
C ASN A 44 7.93 -4.55 3.95
N THR A 45 6.87 -3.76 3.72
CA THR A 45 5.76 -3.65 4.71
C THR A 45 4.36 -3.62 4.09
N GLY A 46 4.24 -3.43 2.76
CA GLY A 46 2.95 -3.22 2.10
C GLY A 46 2.56 -4.33 1.13
N THR A 47 2.69 -4.07 -0.18
CA THR A 47 2.10 -4.88 -1.25
C THR A 47 2.56 -6.34 -1.23
N ILE A 48 3.85 -6.61 -1.27
CA ILE A 48 4.37 -7.99 -1.31
C ILE A 48 4.09 -8.73 0.01
N PRO A 49 4.39 -8.17 1.20
CA PRO A 49 4.07 -8.83 2.45
C PRO A 49 2.60 -9.16 2.64
N SER A 50 1.68 -8.22 2.37
CA SER A 50 0.24 -8.46 2.57
C SER A 50 -0.32 -9.52 1.62
N LYS A 51 0.15 -9.58 0.35
CA LYS A 51 -0.25 -10.61 -0.60
C LYS A 51 0.36 -11.97 -0.24
N SER A 52 1.61 -11.99 0.21
CA SER A 52 2.26 -13.21 0.72
C SER A 52 1.54 -13.76 1.95
N LEU A 53 1.13 -12.88 2.88
CA LEU A 53 0.30 -13.23 4.03
C LEU A 53 -1.04 -13.82 3.59
N ARG A 54 -1.74 -13.15 2.66
CA ARG A 54 -3.02 -13.63 2.12
C ARG A 54 -2.89 -15.04 1.55
N GLU A 55 -1.91 -15.28 0.70
CA GLU A 55 -1.67 -16.60 0.11
C GLU A 55 -1.34 -17.67 1.17
N ALA A 56 -0.54 -17.32 2.17
CA ALA A 56 -0.27 -18.23 3.29
C ALA A 56 -1.55 -18.59 4.05
N VAL A 57 -2.41 -17.61 4.33
CA VAL A 57 -3.68 -17.81 5.03
C VAL A 57 -4.64 -18.65 4.18
N LEU A 58 -4.82 -18.35 2.91
CA LEU A 58 -5.69 -19.15 2.02
C LEU A 58 -5.26 -20.62 1.96
N TYR A 59 -3.94 -20.85 1.84
CA TYR A 59 -3.38 -22.20 1.79
C TYR A 59 -3.54 -22.92 3.12
N LEU A 60 -3.01 -22.37 4.21
CA LEU A 60 -2.99 -23.05 5.52
C LEU A 60 -4.38 -23.24 6.13
N SER A 61 -5.28 -22.28 5.91
CA SER A 61 -6.67 -22.38 6.38
C SER A 61 -7.53 -23.35 5.56
N GLY A 62 -7.06 -23.73 4.35
CA GLY A 62 -7.84 -24.52 3.40
C GLY A 62 -9.12 -23.82 2.91
N PHE A 63 -9.15 -22.49 2.91
CA PHE A 63 -10.35 -21.67 2.68
C PHE A 63 -11.15 -22.12 1.45
N HIS A 64 -10.52 -22.24 0.29
CA HIS A 64 -11.19 -22.65 -0.95
C HIS A 64 -11.74 -24.08 -0.91
N GLN A 65 -11.27 -24.92 0.00
CA GLN A 65 -11.72 -26.31 0.10
C GLN A 65 -12.92 -26.46 1.05
N ARG A 66 -13.22 -25.43 1.85
CA ARG A 66 -14.29 -25.50 2.87
C ARG A 66 -15.67 -25.68 2.26
N THR A 67 -15.92 -25.13 1.08
CA THR A 67 -17.19 -25.29 0.36
C THR A 67 -17.45 -26.76 0.00
N MET A 68 -16.38 -27.50 -0.36
CA MET A 68 -16.48 -28.91 -0.78
C MET A 68 -16.38 -29.89 0.38
N TYR A 69 -15.48 -29.65 1.37
CA TYR A 69 -15.14 -30.58 2.43
C TYR A 69 -15.68 -30.17 3.82
N GLY A 70 -16.44 -29.07 3.86
CA GLY A 70 -17.05 -28.53 5.09
C GLY A 70 -16.23 -27.46 5.78
N ALA A 71 -16.91 -26.64 6.60
CA ALA A 71 -16.34 -25.46 7.26
C ALA A 71 -15.18 -25.75 8.21
N SER A 72 -15.05 -27.00 8.70
CA SER A 72 -13.97 -27.44 9.58
C SER A 72 -12.69 -27.83 8.83
N TYR A 73 -12.73 -27.94 7.49
CA TYR A 73 -11.54 -28.31 6.72
C TYR A 73 -10.44 -27.25 6.87
N ARG A 74 -9.24 -27.69 7.15
CA ARG A 74 -8.02 -26.87 7.21
C ARG A 74 -6.78 -27.74 7.03
N LEU A 75 -5.71 -27.21 6.46
CA LEU A 75 -4.43 -27.90 6.33
C LEU A 75 -3.61 -27.85 7.62
N LYS A 76 -3.75 -26.77 8.38
CA LYS A 76 -3.07 -26.61 9.67
C LYS A 76 -4.08 -26.12 10.72
N GLU A 77 -4.16 -26.82 11.85
CA GLU A 77 -5.10 -26.49 12.92
C GLU A 77 -4.75 -25.19 13.65
N ASN A 78 -3.46 -25.02 13.98
CA ASN A 78 -2.95 -23.87 14.71
C ASN A 78 -1.98 -23.07 13.82
N ILE A 79 -2.51 -22.12 13.07
CA ILE A 79 -1.69 -21.18 12.27
C ILE A 79 -1.08 -20.17 13.24
N THR A 80 0.24 -19.97 13.16
CA THR A 80 1.00 -19.03 14.00
C THR A 80 1.50 -17.84 13.19
N MET A 81 1.92 -16.77 13.88
CA MET A 81 2.60 -15.65 13.21
C MET A 81 3.90 -16.10 12.54
N GLU A 82 4.61 -17.07 13.12
CA GLU A 82 5.84 -17.62 12.54
C GLU A 82 5.58 -18.29 11.17
N ASP A 83 4.50 -19.07 11.05
CA ASP A 83 4.09 -19.68 9.78
C ASP A 83 3.85 -18.65 8.69
N LEU A 84 3.17 -17.57 9.05
CA LEU A 84 2.82 -16.49 8.15
C LEU A 84 4.06 -15.66 7.78
N ALA A 85 4.86 -15.32 8.77
CA ALA A 85 6.10 -14.55 8.59
C ALA A 85 7.15 -15.31 7.77
N TYR A 86 7.23 -16.63 7.89
CA TYR A 86 8.19 -17.46 7.14
C TYR A 86 8.08 -17.24 5.63
N ARG A 87 6.86 -17.37 5.09
CA ARG A 87 6.62 -17.13 3.65
C ARG A 87 6.89 -15.69 3.26
N CYS A 88 6.43 -14.73 4.06
CA CYS A 88 6.65 -13.31 3.79
C CYS A 88 8.14 -12.96 3.75
N ASN A 89 8.90 -13.38 4.76
CA ASN A 89 10.33 -13.09 4.87
C ASN A 89 11.14 -13.71 3.74
N HIS A 90 10.81 -14.94 3.34
CA HIS A 90 11.46 -15.61 2.20
C HIS A 90 11.29 -14.79 0.92
N ILE A 91 10.05 -14.40 0.59
CA ILE A 91 9.76 -13.62 -0.61
C ILE A 91 10.40 -12.23 -0.55
N ILE A 92 10.34 -11.55 0.61
CA ILE A 92 10.98 -10.23 0.78
C ILE A 92 12.49 -10.34 0.52
N THR A 93 13.15 -11.37 1.05
CA THR A 93 14.58 -11.56 0.87
C THR A 93 14.95 -11.75 -0.60
N GLU A 94 14.19 -12.57 -1.33
CA GLU A 94 14.40 -12.78 -2.77
C GLU A 94 14.18 -11.49 -3.57
N GLU A 95 13.11 -10.74 -3.29
CA GLU A 95 12.80 -9.48 -3.98
C GLU A 95 13.87 -8.41 -3.72
N VAL A 96 14.35 -8.29 -2.48
CA VAL A 96 15.47 -7.38 -2.14
C VAL A 96 16.71 -7.71 -2.96
N GLN A 97 17.04 -9.00 -3.08
CA GLN A 97 18.19 -9.44 -3.86
C GLN A 97 18.03 -9.17 -5.36
N ILE A 98 16.83 -9.38 -5.90
CA ILE A 98 16.49 -9.04 -7.29
C ILE A 98 16.70 -7.55 -7.55
N ILE A 99 16.25 -6.67 -6.64
CA ILE A 99 16.42 -5.23 -6.77
C ILE A 99 17.89 -4.83 -6.72
N GLN A 100 18.66 -5.34 -5.75
CA GLN A 100 20.10 -5.07 -5.64
C GLN A 100 20.84 -5.49 -6.91
N ASN A 101 20.58 -6.70 -7.42
CA ASN A 101 21.13 -7.19 -8.67
C ASN A 101 20.69 -6.32 -9.87
N GLN A 102 19.47 -5.81 -9.87
CA GLN A 102 18.99 -4.91 -10.92
C GLN A 102 19.73 -3.57 -10.90
N MET A 103 20.00 -2.99 -9.73
CA MET A 103 20.82 -1.78 -9.62
C MET A 103 22.24 -2.04 -10.11
N ALA A 104 22.88 -3.09 -9.61
CA ALA A 104 24.28 -3.43 -9.95
C ALA A 104 24.48 -3.65 -11.45
N ARG A 105 23.63 -4.48 -12.10
CA ARG A 105 23.75 -4.77 -13.56
C ARG A 105 23.44 -3.59 -14.48
N ASN A 106 22.77 -2.55 -13.96
CA ASN A 106 22.53 -1.31 -14.68
C ASN A 106 23.50 -0.20 -14.26
N HIS A 107 24.53 -0.50 -13.45
CA HIS A 107 25.52 0.45 -12.97
C HIS A 107 24.91 1.67 -12.24
N VAL A 108 23.85 1.43 -11.47
CA VAL A 108 23.23 2.45 -10.60
C VAL A 108 23.93 2.40 -9.25
N ASP A 109 24.46 3.54 -8.80
CA ASP A 109 25.10 3.65 -7.49
C ASP A 109 24.01 3.65 -6.39
N LEU A 110 23.98 2.60 -5.56
CA LEU A 110 23.12 2.53 -4.39
C LEU A 110 23.81 3.21 -3.21
N ILE A 111 23.20 4.29 -2.73
CA ILE A 111 23.74 5.15 -1.67
C ILE A 111 22.87 5.01 -0.43
N HIS A 112 23.43 4.46 0.66
CA HIS A 112 22.73 4.34 1.93
C HIS A 112 22.81 5.63 2.74
N GLY A 113 21.64 6.12 3.19
CA GLY A 113 21.54 7.28 4.05
C GLY A 113 20.24 8.07 3.83
N THR A 114 20.03 9.05 4.69
CA THR A 114 18.89 9.97 4.62
C THR A 114 19.26 11.20 3.80
N ALA A 115 18.56 11.38 2.67
CA ALA A 115 18.77 12.52 1.80
C ALA A 115 17.99 13.76 2.29
N SER A 116 18.60 14.93 2.15
CA SER A 116 17.95 16.24 2.30
C SER A 116 18.51 17.25 1.30
N PHE A 117 17.69 18.17 0.84
CA PHE A 117 18.15 19.22 -0.06
C PHE A 117 19.04 20.23 0.65
N VAL A 118 20.18 20.55 0.06
CA VAL A 118 21.04 21.68 0.41
C VAL A 118 20.67 22.87 -0.46
N ASP A 119 20.56 22.63 -1.75
CA ASP A 119 20.04 23.53 -2.79
C ASP A 119 19.38 22.71 -3.93
N SER A 120 18.95 23.36 -5.00
CA SER A 120 18.17 22.75 -6.07
C SER A 120 18.90 21.65 -6.86
N HIS A 121 20.22 21.60 -6.80
CA HIS A 121 21.05 20.62 -7.49
C HIS A 121 21.91 19.77 -6.55
N ARG A 122 21.82 20.00 -5.22
CA ARG A 122 22.68 19.36 -4.25
C ARG A 122 21.89 18.73 -3.13
N LEU A 123 22.19 17.44 -2.88
CA LEU A 123 21.67 16.66 -1.77
C LEU A 123 22.77 16.38 -0.75
N SER A 124 22.46 16.55 0.52
CA SER A 124 23.20 16.04 1.65
C SER A 124 22.63 14.66 2.02
N ILE A 125 23.52 13.66 2.14
CA ILE A 125 23.14 12.29 2.50
C ILE A 125 23.86 11.95 3.80
N SER A 126 23.07 11.74 4.86
CA SER A 126 23.57 11.43 6.20
C SER A 126 23.36 9.96 6.54
N ASN A 127 24.39 9.30 7.07
CA ASN A 127 24.35 7.94 7.61
C ASN A 127 25.29 7.83 8.84
N GLU A 128 25.46 6.65 9.39
CA GLU A 128 26.34 6.37 10.54
C GLU A 128 27.82 6.75 10.30
N ASN A 129 28.29 6.77 9.04
CA ASN A 129 29.65 7.11 8.66
C ASN A 129 29.86 8.63 8.46
N GLY A 130 28.81 9.43 8.63
CA GLY A 130 28.84 10.88 8.49
C GLY A 130 27.94 11.44 7.41
N VAL A 131 28.29 12.61 6.89
CA VAL A 131 27.51 13.34 5.90
C VAL A 131 28.32 13.50 4.63
N VAL A 132 27.74 13.14 3.50
CA VAL A 132 28.34 13.31 2.16
C VAL A 132 27.37 14.09 1.28
N GLU A 133 27.90 15.06 0.52
CA GLU A 133 27.11 15.80 -0.45
C GLU A 133 27.35 15.28 -1.87
N HIS A 134 26.28 15.23 -2.65
CA HIS A 134 26.30 14.92 -4.08
C HIS A 134 25.51 15.94 -4.87
N THR A 135 25.89 16.15 -6.13
CA THR A 135 25.17 17.03 -7.04
C THR A 135 24.51 16.25 -8.17
N ALA A 136 23.43 16.78 -8.73
CA ALA A 136 22.76 16.18 -9.88
C ALA A 136 22.17 17.23 -10.81
N ASP A 137 22.11 16.91 -12.11
CA ASP A 137 21.39 17.71 -13.10
C ASP A 137 19.88 17.58 -12.91
N HIS A 138 19.41 16.36 -12.58
CA HIS A 138 18.01 16.04 -12.32
C HIS A 138 17.85 15.28 -11.01
N ILE A 139 16.77 15.55 -10.29
CA ILE A 139 16.44 14.83 -9.03
C ILE A 139 15.02 14.28 -9.12
N VAL A 140 14.84 13.01 -8.73
CA VAL A 140 13.51 12.38 -8.63
C VAL A 140 13.21 12.06 -7.16
N ILE A 141 12.13 12.64 -6.64
CA ILE A 141 11.62 12.37 -5.30
C ILE A 141 10.65 11.20 -5.39
N ALA A 142 11.07 10.02 -4.89
CA ALA A 142 10.30 8.76 -4.92
C ALA A 142 10.18 8.14 -3.51
N VAL A 143 10.02 8.97 -2.50
CA VAL A 143 10.05 8.60 -1.08
C VAL A 143 8.77 7.89 -0.59
N GLY A 144 7.72 7.85 -1.42
CA GLY A 144 6.47 7.17 -1.11
C GLY A 144 5.69 7.79 0.05
N THR A 145 5.02 6.93 0.82
CA THR A 145 4.16 7.33 1.95
C THR A 145 4.49 6.51 3.21
N LYS A 146 4.02 7.01 4.35
CA LYS A 146 4.01 6.32 5.65
C LYS A 146 2.58 6.25 6.21
N PRO A 147 2.24 5.30 7.10
CA PRO A 147 0.95 5.31 7.79
C PRO A 147 0.71 6.65 8.49
N SER A 148 -0.55 7.09 8.49
CA SER A 148 -0.95 8.24 9.30
C SER A 148 -0.95 7.85 10.77
N ARG A 149 -0.27 8.65 11.61
CA ARG A 149 -0.24 8.48 13.07
C ARG A 149 -0.72 9.77 13.73
N PRO A 150 -2.04 9.94 13.93
CA PRO A 150 -2.57 11.09 14.69
C PRO A 150 -2.00 11.12 16.11
N ALA A 151 -1.74 12.33 16.63
CA ALA A 151 -1.09 12.50 17.93
C ALA A 151 -1.96 12.06 19.12
N ASP A 152 -3.27 11.98 18.92
CA ASP A 152 -4.27 11.53 19.90
C ASP A 152 -4.46 10.01 19.93
N VAL A 153 -3.81 9.27 19.03
CA VAL A 153 -3.82 7.81 19.02
C VAL A 153 -2.53 7.29 19.69
N PRO A 154 -2.63 6.56 20.82
CA PRO A 154 -1.47 6.11 21.59
C PRO A 154 -0.85 4.84 21.03
N PHE A 155 -0.22 4.91 19.85
CA PHE A 155 0.49 3.79 19.24
C PHE A 155 1.59 3.24 20.14
N ASP A 156 1.62 1.92 20.32
CA ASP A 156 2.62 1.23 21.16
C ASP A 156 3.37 0.11 20.44
N GLY A 157 3.00 -0.20 19.17
CA GLY A 157 3.61 -1.27 18.38
C GLY A 157 3.21 -2.69 18.78
N GLU A 158 2.30 -2.86 19.75
CA GLU A 158 1.87 -4.17 20.26
C GLU A 158 0.35 -4.36 20.20
N SER A 159 -0.40 -3.47 20.85
CA SER A 159 -1.86 -3.55 20.92
C SER A 159 -2.57 -2.41 20.17
N ILE A 160 -1.89 -1.29 19.97
CA ILE A 160 -2.36 -0.19 19.10
C ILE A 160 -1.29 0.03 18.05
N ILE A 161 -1.55 -0.47 16.86
CA ILE A 161 -0.58 -0.58 15.77
C ILE A 161 -1.06 0.16 14.52
N ASP A 162 -0.13 0.51 13.65
CA ASP A 162 -0.43 0.90 12.29
C ASP A 162 -0.33 -0.29 11.31
N THR A 163 -0.57 -0.03 10.03
CA THR A 163 -0.61 -1.06 8.99
C THR A 163 0.75 -1.69 8.70
N ASP A 164 1.85 -1.01 8.97
CA ASP A 164 3.20 -1.50 8.69
C ASP A 164 3.70 -2.40 9.85
N GLU A 165 3.03 -2.36 11.03
CA GLU A 165 3.41 -3.10 12.23
C GLU A 165 2.69 -4.46 12.38
N LEU A 166 1.60 -4.73 11.66
CA LEU A 166 0.83 -5.97 11.82
C LEU A 166 1.68 -7.23 11.65
N LEU A 167 2.59 -7.24 10.67
CA LEU A 167 3.46 -8.39 10.41
C LEU A 167 4.60 -8.54 11.42
N THR A 168 4.80 -7.56 12.30
CA THR A 168 5.80 -7.60 13.37
C THR A 168 5.25 -8.13 14.69
N LEU A 169 3.93 -8.39 14.76
CA LEU A 169 3.29 -8.97 15.93
C LEU A 169 3.87 -10.36 16.21
N LYS A 170 4.16 -10.65 17.49
CA LYS A 170 4.70 -11.94 17.92
C LYS A 170 3.64 -13.05 17.93
N THR A 171 2.39 -12.68 18.15
CA THR A 171 1.26 -13.61 18.25
C THR A 171 0.04 -13.07 17.53
N LEU A 172 -0.79 -13.97 17.00
CA LEU A 172 -2.08 -13.60 16.43
C LEU A 172 -3.02 -13.09 17.53
N PRO A 173 -3.65 -11.91 17.35
CA PRO A 173 -4.60 -11.41 18.34
C PRO A 173 -5.88 -12.25 18.34
N LYS A 174 -6.49 -12.45 19.52
CA LYS A 174 -7.80 -13.12 19.62
C LYS A 174 -8.93 -12.30 19.03
N THR A 175 -8.82 -10.99 19.12
CA THR A 175 -9.77 -10.02 18.59
C THR A 175 -8.99 -8.86 17.97
N LEU A 176 -9.34 -8.49 16.75
CA LEU A 176 -8.72 -7.40 15.99
C LEU A 176 -9.78 -6.37 15.63
N MET A 177 -9.56 -5.14 16.03
CA MET A 177 -10.36 -4.00 15.58
C MET A 177 -9.57 -3.21 14.56
N ILE A 178 -10.20 -2.88 13.44
CA ILE A 178 -9.56 -2.14 12.34
C ILE A 178 -10.30 -0.82 12.17
N ILE A 179 -9.55 0.28 12.23
CA ILE A 179 -10.08 1.63 12.05
C ILE A 179 -9.70 2.11 10.66
N GLY A 180 -10.71 2.25 9.79
CA GLY A 180 -10.58 2.64 8.40
C GLY A 180 -10.87 1.50 7.42
N GLY A 181 -12.01 1.57 6.73
CA GLY A 181 -12.50 0.63 5.70
C GLY A 181 -11.99 0.96 4.29
N GLY A 182 -10.74 1.42 4.18
CA GLY A 182 -10.02 1.53 2.91
C GLY A 182 -9.48 0.18 2.44
N VAL A 183 -8.72 0.18 1.33
CA VAL A 183 -8.14 -1.05 0.74
C VAL A 183 -7.40 -1.87 1.78
N ILE A 184 -6.47 -1.26 2.52
CA ILE A 184 -5.65 -1.94 3.51
C ILE A 184 -6.50 -2.53 4.64
N GLY A 185 -7.44 -1.74 5.17
CA GLY A 185 -8.34 -2.20 6.24
C GLY A 185 -9.21 -3.38 5.81
N CYS A 186 -9.80 -3.34 4.61
CA CYS A 186 -10.61 -4.42 4.06
C CYS A 186 -9.77 -5.69 3.79
N GLU A 187 -8.56 -5.53 3.23
CA GLU A 187 -7.64 -6.66 2.99
C GLU A 187 -7.32 -7.37 4.31
N TYR A 188 -6.84 -6.65 5.32
CA TYR A 188 -6.47 -7.26 6.59
C TYR A 188 -7.68 -7.78 7.39
N ALA A 189 -8.84 -7.12 7.29
CA ALA A 189 -10.06 -7.62 7.92
C ALA A 189 -10.48 -8.98 7.37
N SER A 190 -10.51 -9.14 6.05
CA SER A 190 -10.88 -10.40 5.39
C SER A 190 -9.85 -11.51 5.64
N ILE A 191 -8.55 -11.17 5.61
CA ILE A 191 -7.45 -12.11 5.91
C ILE A 191 -7.56 -12.62 7.37
N ALA A 192 -7.72 -11.71 8.34
CA ALA A 192 -7.82 -12.07 9.75
C ALA A 192 -9.08 -12.90 10.06
N ALA A 193 -10.23 -12.55 9.48
CA ALA A 193 -11.46 -13.31 9.62
C ALA A 193 -11.34 -14.73 9.05
N THR A 194 -10.65 -14.90 7.92
CA THR A 194 -10.39 -16.22 7.32
C THR A 194 -9.59 -17.14 8.23
N MET A 195 -8.74 -16.58 9.11
CA MET A 195 -8.01 -17.32 10.16
C MET A 195 -8.86 -17.63 11.38
N GLY A 196 -10.10 -17.12 11.46
CA GLY A 196 -10.98 -17.28 12.62
C GLY A 196 -10.77 -16.23 13.73
N ILE A 197 -10.02 -15.17 13.46
CA ILE A 197 -9.90 -14.03 14.38
C ILE A 197 -11.24 -13.26 14.37
N LYS A 198 -11.72 -12.87 15.55
CA LYS A 198 -12.90 -12.01 15.66
C LYS A 198 -12.53 -10.58 15.23
N VAL A 199 -13.10 -10.14 14.12
CA VAL A 199 -12.76 -8.84 13.51
C VAL A 199 -13.91 -7.86 13.67
N MET A 200 -13.57 -6.61 14.02
CA MET A 200 -14.45 -5.44 13.95
C MET A 200 -13.81 -4.42 13.00
N LEU A 201 -14.56 -3.95 12.02
CA LEU A 201 -14.10 -2.93 11.07
C LEU A 201 -14.97 -1.68 11.20
N ILE A 202 -14.34 -0.55 11.50
CA ILE A 202 -15.01 0.73 11.75
C ILE A 202 -14.66 1.69 10.61
N ASP A 203 -15.65 2.32 10.01
CA ASP A 203 -15.45 3.38 9.02
C ASP A 203 -16.51 4.47 9.16
N GLN A 204 -16.10 5.73 8.99
CA GLN A 204 -17.02 6.87 9.02
C GLN A 204 -17.93 6.97 7.78
N ARG A 205 -17.58 6.29 6.69
CA ARG A 205 -18.36 6.25 5.46
C ARG A 205 -19.50 5.23 5.55
N PRO A 206 -20.57 5.42 4.80
CA PRO A 206 -21.72 4.51 4.77
C PRO A 206 -21.41 3.18 4.06
N ARG A 207 -20.35 3.12 3.26
CA ARG A 207 -19.94 1.96 2.46
C ARG A 207 -18.42 1.82 2.47
N LEU A 208 -17.94 0.58 2.43
CA LEU A 208 -16.52 0.31 2.21
C LEU A 208 -16.13 0.68 0.77
N LEU A 209 -14.88 1.05 0.53
CA LEU A 209 -14.30 1.19 -0.81
C LEU A 209 -15.18 1.98 -1.80
N GLU A 210 -15.69 3.14 -1.41
CA GLU A 210 -16.67 3.95 -2.17
C GLU A 210 -16.27 4.26 -3.64
N PHE A 211 -15.00 4.11 -3.98
CA PHE A 211 -14.50 4.29 -5.34
C PHE A 211 -14.77 3.10 -6.27
N ALA A 212 -15.21 1.97 -5.74
CA ALA A 212 -15.53 0.77 -6.50
C ALA A 212 -17.04 0.64 -6.72
N ASP A 213 -17.43 -0.21 -7.66
CA ASP A 213 -18.84 -0.42 -7.99
C ASP A 213 -19.65 -0.92 -6.77
N HIS A 214 -20.81 -0.32 -6.54
CA HIS A 214 -21.60 -0.56 -5.34
C HIS A 214 -22.06 -2.02 -5.21
N GLU A 215 -22.49 -2.67 -6.29
CA GLU A 215 -22.95 -4.07 -6.25
C GLU A 215 -21.81 -5.02 -5.87
N ILE A 216 -20.61 -4.75 -6.41
CA ILE A 216 -19.40 -5.51 -6.07
C ILE A 216 -19.05 -5.33 -4.58
N ILE A 217 -19.16 -4.12 -4.06
CA ILE A 217 -18.85 -3.85 -2.65
C ILE A 217 -19.91 -4.43 -1.72
N ASP A 218 -21.19 -4.40 -2.09
CA ASP A 218 -22.25 -5.03 -1.30
C ASP A 218 -22.02 -6.54 -1.20
N ALA A 219 -21.59 -7.18 -2.30
CA ALA A 219 -21.23 -8.58 -2.28
C ALA A 219 -20.01 -8.85 -1.36
N LEU A 220 -18.99 -7.99 -1.39
CA LEU A 220 -17.85 -8.09 -0.49
C LEU A 220 -18.27 -7.93 0.98
N GLN A 221 -19.03 -6.88 1.31
CA GLN A 221 -19.50 -6.62 2.68
C GLN A 221 -20.30 -7.82 3.22
N SER A 222 -21.24 -8.33 2.43
CA SER A 222 -22.03 -9.50 2.79
C SER A 222 -21.14 -10.73 3.05
N ASN A 223 -20.12 -10.96 2.24
CA ASN A 223 -19.18 -12.05 2.45
C ASN A 223 -18.33 -11.84 3.71
N MET A 224 -17.85 -10.62 3.97
CA MET A 224 -17.10 -10.30 5.19
C MET A 224 -17.94 -10.55 6.44
N GLU A 225 -19.22 -10.17 6.44
CA GLU A 225 -20.14 -10.44 7.56
C GLU A 225 -20.38 -11.95 7.75
N GLN A 226 -20.57 -12.70 6.67
CA GLN A 226 -20.73 -14.16 6.72
C GLN A 226 -19.47 -14.87 7.25
N THR A 227 -18.28 -14.30 7.01
CA THR A 227 -17.02 -14.81 7.54
C THR A 227 -16.73 -14.32 8.97
N GLY A 228 -17.62 -13.53 9.56
CA GLY A 228 -17.59 -13.14 10.98
C GLY A 228 -16.99 -11.76 11.24
N VAL A 229 -16.76 -10.93 10.20
CA VAL A 229 -16.41 -9.51 10.38
C VAL A 229 -17.63 -8.73 10.84
N LYS A 230 -17.52 -7.97 11.92
CA LYS A 230 -18.55 -7.01 12.33
C LYS A 230 -18.24 -5.65 11.74
N LEU A 231 -19.13 -5.14 10.89
CA LEU A 231 -18.99 -3.83 10.25
C LEU A 231 -19.68 -2.74 11.09
N PHE A 232 -18.97 -1.66 11.38
CA PHE A 232 -19.46 -0.46 12.04
C PHE A 232 -19.27 0.72 11.06
N LEU A 233 -20.20 0.87 10.14
CA LEU A 233 -20.20 1.92 9.13
C LEU A 233 -20.98 3.15 9.63
N ASN A 234 -20.74 4.34 9.05
CA ASN A 234 -21.20 5.63 9.54
C ASN A 234 -20.76 5.95 10.98
N GLU A 235 -19.67 5.35 11.42
CA GLU A 235 -19.18 5.50 12.78
C GLU A 235 -17.80 6.20 12.81
N GLN A 236 -17.70 7.21 13.63
CA GLN A 236 -16.46 7.95 13.85
C GLN A 236 -15.84 7.56 15.19
N VAL A 237 -14.57 7.22 15.18
CA VAL A 237 -13.78 7.00 16.40
C VAL A 237 -13.50 8.34 17.05
N VAL A 238 -13.79 8.44 18.33
CA VAL A 238 -13.58 9.65 19.15
C VAL A 238 -12.36 9.48 20.05
N ARG A 239 -12.15 8.27 20.59
CA ARG A 239 -11.05 7.99 21.53
C ARG A 239 -10.60 6.56 21.40
N ILE A 240 -9.29 6.36 21.56
CA ILE A 240 -8.65 5.05 21.67
C ILE A 240 -7.83 5.06 22.97
N ALA A 241 -8.04 4.08 23.83
CA ALA A 241 -7.30 3.98 25.10
C ALA A 241 -7.18 2.53 25.54
N LYS A 242 -6.25 2.22 26.44
CA LYS A 242 -6.17 0.95 27.13
C LYS A 242 -6.96 1.01 28.45
N ASN A 243 -7.68 -0.05 28.76
CA ASN A 243 -8.31 -0.23 30.06
C ASN A 243 -7.33 -0.84 31.08
N ALA A 244 -7.78 -1.00 32.31
CA ALA A 244 -6.95 -1.56 33.41
C ALA A 244 -6.54 -3.03 33.18
N THR A 245 -7.22 -3.76 32.31
CA THR A 245 -6.92 -5.16 31.94
C THR A 245 -5.97 -5.28 30.75
N GLY A 246 -5.59 -4.15 30.14
CA GLY A 246 -4.70 -4.08 28.98
C GLY A 246 -5.42 -4.23 27.62
N GLU A 247 -6.75 -4.39 27.60
CA GLU A 247 -7.51 -4.37 26.35
C GLU A 247 -7.63 -2.94 25.79
N VAL A 248 -7.65 -2.84 24.48
CA VAL A 248 -7.88 -1.54 23.83
C VAL A 248 -9.37 -1.28 23.74
N VAL A 249 -9.78 -0.12 24.25
CA VAL A 249 -11.16 0.39 24.22
C VAL A 249 -11.25 1.53 23.22
N VAL A 250 -12.26 1.49 22.38
CA VAL A 250 -12.55 2.50 21.36
C VAL A 250 -13.93 3.05 21.59
N ASP A 251 -14.01 4.37 21.79
CA ASP A 251 -15.26 5.10 21.93
C ASP A 251 -15.68 5.66 20.57
N LEU A 252 -16.93 5.38 20.17
CA LEU A 252 -17.53 5.85 18.94
C LEU A 252 -18.39 7.09 19.18
N LYS A 253 -18.58 7.91 18.15
CA LYS A 253 -19.40 9.12 18.21
C LYS A 253 -20.87 8.84 18.57
N SER A 254 -21.39 7.67 18.22
CA SER A 254 -22.74 7.20 18.62
C SER A 254 -22.90 6.98 20.13
N GLY A 255 -21.79 6.98 20.89
CA GLY A 255 -21.77 6.58 22.29
C GLY A 255 -21.49 5.08 22.50
N THR A 256 -21.38 4.30 21.43
CA THR A 256 -21.00 2.90 21.51
C THR A 256 -19.54 2.77 21.93
N GLN A 257 -19.26 1.85 22.85
CA GLN A 257 -17.91 1.50 23.26
C GLN A 257 -17.60 0.07 22.83
N LEU A 258 -16.46 -0.12 22.15
CA LEU A 258 -15.98 -1.41 21.67
C LEU A 258 -14.64 -1.74 22.31
N SER A 259 -14.36 -3.05 22.50
CA SER A 259 -13.05 -3.48 23.01
C SER A 259 -12.44 -4.59 22.14
N ALA A 260 -11.12 -4.59 22.04
CA ALA A 260 -10.34 -5.62 21.35
C ALA A 260 -8.96 -5.81 21.99
N ALA A 261 -8.37 -6.99 21.75
CA ALA A 261 -6.98 -7.24 22.14
C ALA A 261 -5.99 -6.37 21.36
N THR A 262 -6.28 -6.14 20.07
CA THR A 262 -5.43 -5.30 19.20
C THR A 262 -6.31 -4.40 18.34
N VAL A 263 -5.86 -3.16 18.17
CA VAL A 263 -6.43 -2.17 17.25
C VAL A 263 -5.41 -1.83 16.20
N MET A 264 -5.77 -1.98 14.91
CA MET A 264 -4.98 -1.55 13.79
C MET A 264 -5.58 -0.27 13.18
N TYR A 265 -4.78 0.81 13.18
CA TYR A 265 -5.18 2.07 12.59
C TYR A 265 -4.78 2.11 11.11
N SER A 266 -5.76 2.10 10.21
CA SER A 266 -5.60 2.11 8.75
C SER A 266 -6.29 3.28 8.06
N ALA A 267 -6.62 4.36 8.82
CA ALA A 267 -7.35 5.52 8.32
C ALA A 267 -6.44 6.53 7.59
N GLY A 268 -5.68 6.07 6.61
CA GLY A 268 -4.94 6.89 5.68
C GLY A 268 -3.42 6.75 5.74
N ARG A 269 -2.78 7.32 4.72
CA ARG A 269 -1.33 7.43 4.59
C ARG A 269 -0.97 8.88 4.25
N VAL A 270 0.23 9.29 4.65
CA VAL A 270 0.78 10.63 4.41
C VAL A 270 2.07 10.51 3.61
N GLY A 271 2.37 11.52 2.78
CA GLY A 271 3.63 11.58 2.03
C GLY A 271 4.84 11.60 2.96
N ALA A 272 5.87 10.85 2.61
CA ALA A 272 7.09 10.76 3.42
C ALA A 272 8.10 11.88 3.08
N SER A 273 7.60 13.10 2.86
CA SER A 273 8.39 14.29 2.48
C SER A 273 9.11 14.96 3.65
N GLU A 274 8.78 14.57 4.88
CA GLU A 274 9.40 15.11 6.09
C GLU A 274 10.92 14.88 6.10
N GLY A 275 11.69 15.89 6.51
CA GLY A 275 13.15 15.84 6.56
C GLY A 275 13.87 16.05 5.23
N LEU A 276 13.15 16.14 4.10
CA LEU A 276 13.77 16.43 2.81
C LEU A 276 14.23 17.88 2.67
N CYS A 277 13.83 18.80 3.55
CA CYS A 277 14.12 20.25 3.47
C CYS A 277 13.66 20.87 2.14
N LEU A 278 12.43 20.54 1.71
CA LEU A 278 11.85 20.96 0.41
C LEU A 278 11.68 22.47 0.30
N GLU A 279 11.58 23.18 1.40
CA GLU A 279 11.51 24.63 1.48
C GLU A 279 12.75 25.31 0.89
N LYS A 280 13.93 24.69 0.99
CA LYS A 280 15.19 25.20 0.43
C LYS A 280 15.18 25.24 -1.10
N VAL A 281 14.29 24.47 -1.72
CA VAL A 281 14.20 24.37 -3.18
C VAL A 281 12.87 24.90 -3.73
N GLY A 282 12.03 25.50 -2.88
CA GLY A 282 10.75 26.08 -3.31
C GLY A 282 9.68 25.04 -3.69
N VAL A 283 9.77 23.81 -3.18
CA VAL A 283 8.74 22.78 -3.32
C VAL A 283 7.94 22.74 -2.02
N THR A 284 6.62 22.93 -2.14
CA THR A 284 5.71 22.92 -0.96
C THR A 284 4.80 21.70 -1.01
N PRO A 285 4.92 20.77 -0.07
CA PRO A 285 3.97 19.67 0.08
C PRO A 285 2.59 20.16 0.53
N ASP A 286 1.54 19.41 0.21
CA ASP A 286 0.20 19.64 0.76
C ASP A 286 0.11 19.27 2.26
N SER A 287 -1.08 19.45 2.85
CA SER A 287 -1.35 19.12 4.26
C SER A 287 -1.18 17.64 4.60
N ARG A 288 -1.11 16.75 3.58
CA ARG A 288 -0.82 15.32 3.72
C ARG A 288 0.62 14.97 3.32
N GLY A 289 1.50 15.94 3.19
CA GLY A 289 2.90 15.73 2.81
C GLY A 289 3.11 15.30 1.35
N ARG A 290 2.10 15.44 0.47
CA ARG A 290 2.20 15.04 -0.94
C ARG A 290 2.73 16.18 -1.79
N ILE A 291 3.46 15.85 -2.85
CA ILE A 291 4.07 16.80 -3.77
C ILE A 291 3.23 16.90 -5.04
N LYS A 292 2.81 18.12 -5.38
CA LYS A 292 2.10 18.39 -6.63
C LYS A 292 3.07 18.37 -7.81
N VAL A 293 2.67 17.72 -8.90
CA VAL A 293 3.43 17.65 -10.16
C VAL A 293 2.54 17.99 -11.36
N ASN A 294 3.20 18.36 -12.45
CA ASN A 294 2.54 18.49 -13.75
C ASN A 294 2.46 17.13 -14.50
N ASP A 295 1.93 17.14 -15.72
CA ASP A 295 1.78 15.96 -16.58
C ASP A 295 3.10 15.29 -16.97
N ARG A 296 4.24 15.95 -16.76
CA ARG A 296 5.58 15.43 -16.98
C ARG A 296 6.26 14.96 -15.68
N PHE A 297 5.50 14.89 -14.58
CA PHE A 297 5.99 14.57 -13.23
C PHE A 297 6.98 15.60 -12.67
N GLN A 298 7.05 16.81 -13.22
CA GLN A 298 7.86 17.90 -12.70
C GLN A 298 7.15 18.59 -11.54
N THR A 299 7.91 18.94 -10.51
CA THR A 299 7.45 19.78 -9.40
C THR A 299 7.35 21.26 -9.87
N SER A 300 7.24 22.20 -8.95
CA SER A 300 7.41 23.64 -9.24
C SER A 300 8.80 24.00 -9.76
N VAL A 301 9.77 23.11 -9.62
CA VAL A 301 11.17 23.29 -10.06
C VAL A 301 11.44 22.35 -11.24
N PRO A 302 11.79 22.86 -12.42
CA PRO A 302 11.78 22.10 -13.69
C PRO A 302 12.67 20.86 -13.73
N HIS A 303 13.76 20.81 -12.99
CA HIS A 303 14.70 19.68 -12.93
C HIS A 303 14.47 18.76 -11.71
N ILE A 304 13.47 19.08 -10.87
CA ILE A 304 13.05 18.23 -9.74
C ILE A 304 11.72 17.59 -10.08
N TYR A 305 11.70 16.27 -10.08
CA TYR A 305 10.55 15.42 -10.39
C TYR A 305 10.05 14.74 -9.13
N ALA A 306 8.79 14.32 -9.12
CA ALA A 306 8.27 13.41 -8.09
C ALA A 306 7.39 12.33 -8.71
N ALA A 307 7.46 11.09 -8.19
CA ALA A 307 6.72 9.96 -8.72
C ALA A 307 6.39 8.92 -7.64
N GLY A 308 5.33 8.15 -7.86
CA GLY A 308 4.81 7.17 -6.91
C GLY A 308 3.88 7.78 -5.88
N ASP A 309 3.67 7.08 -4.77
CA ASP A 309 2.67 7.44 -3.76
C ASP A 309 2.84 8.84 -3.18
N ILE A 310 4.05 9.40 -3.27
CA ILE A 310 4.32 10.78 -2.83
C ILE A 310 3.52 11.85 -3.58
N ILE A 311 3.10 11.57 -4.81
CA ILE A 311 2.27 12.49 -5.61
C ILE A 311 0.76 12.23 -5.43
N GLY A 312 0.38 11.21 -4.66
CA GLY A 312 -1.01 10.87 -4.36
C GLY A 312 -1.60 9.80 -5.27
N PHE A 313 -2.89 9.90 -5.55
CA PHE A 313 -3.64 8.92 -6.34
C PHE A 313 -3.15 8.85 -7.80
N PRO A 314 -3.12 7.66 -8.41
CA PRO A 314 -3.41 6.35 -7.84
C PRO A 314 -2.15 5.74 -7.18
N ALA A 315 -2.25 5.40 -5.91
CA ALA A 315 -1.15 4.84 -5.11
C ALA A 315 -1.05 3.31 -5.33
N LEU A 316 -0.63 2.92 -6.54
CA LEU A 316 -0.43 1.52 -6.95
C LEU A 316 1.03 1.29 -7.34
N ALA A 317 1.58 0.12 -7.00
CA ALA A 317 2.96 -0.22 -7.35
C ALA A 317 3.22 -0.16 -8.86
N SER A 318 2.31 -0.70 -9.68
CA SER A 318 2.40 -0.67 -11.15
C SER A 318 2.40 0.76 -11.71
N THR A 319 1.51 1.60 -11.22
CA THR A 319 1.44 3.01 -11.61
C THR A 319 2.69 3.77 -11.18
N SER A 320 3.16 3.53 -9.94
CA SER A 320 4.41 4.11 -9.44
C SER A 320 5.61 3.74 -10.32
N MET A 321 5.70 2.48 -10.75
CA MET A 321 6.74 2.02 -11.69
C MET A 321 6.70 2.80 -13.00
N GLN A 322 5.51 2.97 -13.56
CA GLN A 322 5.34 3.71 -14.81
C GLN A 322 5.64 5.19 -14.66
N GLN A 323 5.16 5.82 -13.59
CA GLN A 323 5.45 7.23 -13.29
C GLN A 323 6.95 7.48 -13.17
N GLY A 324 7.68 6.64 -12.43
CA GLY A 324 9.14 6.76 -12.32
C GLY A 324 9.85 6.65 -13.66
N ARG A 325 9.46 5.67 -14.50
CA ARG A 325 10.00 5.52 -15.86
C ARG A 325 9.71 6.74 -16.73
N LEU A 326 8.48 7.28 -16.69
CA LEU A 326 8.09 8.45 -17.47
C LEU A 326 8.81 9.71 -16.99
N ALA A 327 8.95 9.92 -15.68
CA ALA A 327 9.71 11.03 -15.11
C ALA A 327 11.15 11.05 -15.64
N ALA A 328 11.81 9.88 -15.66
CA ALA A 328 13.16 9.73 -16.22
C ALA A 328 13.19 10.06 -17.73
N CYS A 329 12.22 9.56 -18.51
CA CYS A 329 12.14 9.88 -19.93
C CYS A 329 11.98 11.40 -20.17
N HIS A 330 11.09 12.04 -19.43
CA HIS A 330 10.87 13.48 -19.53
C HIS A 330 12.09 14.30 -19.12
N ALA A 331 12.82 13.86 -18.08
CA ALA A 331 14.04 14.53 -17.63
C ALA A 331 15.10 14.59 -18.73
N PHE A 332 15.19 13.56 -19.57
CA PHE A 332 16.17 13.47 -20.65
C PHE A 332 15.59 13.74 -22.05
N GLY A 333 14.40 14.33 -22.13
CA GLY A 333 13.80 14.76 -23.40
C GLY A 333 13.37 13.61 -24.32
N ILE A 334 13.16 12.41 -23.77
CA ILE A 334 12.66 11.26 -24.53
C ILE A 334 11.14 11.35 -24.65
N ALA A 335 10.65 11.29 -25.88
CA ALA A 335 9.21 11.24 -26.14
C ALA A 335 8.60 9.96 -25.56
N CYS A 336 7.61 10.11 -24.70
CA CYS A 336 6.91 9.01 -24.05
C CYS A 336 5.43 9.35 -23.90
N ASP A 337 4.60 8.86 -24.81
CA ASP A 337 3.17 9.22 -24.89
C ASP A 337 2.23 8.22 -24.21
N VAL A 338 2.70 7.45 -23.25
CA VAL A 338 1.85 6.42 -22.62
C VAL A 338 1.39 6.88 -21.24
N LYS A 339 0.29 7.64 -21.20
CA LYS A 339 -0.58 7.68 -20.02
C LYS A 339 -1.60 6.54 -20.19
N PRO A 340 -1.65 5.52 -19.31
CA PRO A 340 -2.75 4.57 -19.36
C PRO A 340 -4.04 5.33 -19.08
N GLN A 341 -4.95 5.34 -20.06
CA GLN A 341 -6.28 5.96 -19.89
C GLN A 341 -7.12 5.18 -18.88
N LEU A 342 -6.89 3.86 -18.81
CA LEU A 342 -7.57 2.95 -17.90
C LEU A 342 -6.54 2.23 -17.02
N LEU A 343 -6.67 2.37 -15.71
CA LEU A 343 -5.82 1.72 -14.74
C LEU A 343 -6.53 0.48 -14.18
N PRO A 344 -5.98 -0.73 -14.37
CA PRO A 344 -6.47 -1.90 -13.67
C PRO A 344 -6.19 -1.75 -12.17
N TYR A 345 -7.20 -1.98 -11.36
CA TYR A 345 -7.12 -1.89 -9.90
C TYR A 345 -7.43 -3.26 -9.29
N GLY A 346 -6.51 -3.80 -8.52
CA GLY A 346 -6.70 -5.03 -7.75
C GLY A 346 -6.77 -4.74 -6.26
N ILE A 347 -7.78 -5.32 -5.60
CA ILE A 347 -7.96 -5.27 -4.14
C ILE A 347 -7.93 -6.72 -3.66
N TYR A 348 -6.97 -7.05 -2.82
CA TYR A 348 -6.67 -8.42 -2.43
C TYR A 348 -7.35 -8.82 -1.11
N THR A 349 -8.63 -8.47 -1.01
CA THR A 349 -9.54 -9.03 0.00
C THR A 349 -9.76 -10.53 -0.23
N ILE A 350 -10.50 -11.18 0.63
CA ILE A 350 -10.97 -12.56 0.45
C ILE A 350 -12.51 -12.52 0.42
N PRO A 351 -13.13 -12.70 -0.77
CA PRO A 351 -12.53 -12.81 -2.12
C PRO A 351 -11.90 -11.51 -2.62
N GLU A 352 -11.02 -11.61 -3.63
CA GLU A 352 -10.41 -10.44 -4.29
C GLU A 352 -11.38 -9.71 -5.22
N ILE A 353 -11.09 -8.42 -5.45
CA ILE A 353 -11.78 -7.57 -6.42
C ILE A 353 -10.79 -7.09 -7.47
N SER A 354 -11.18 -7.17 -8.72
CA SER A 354 -10.48 -6.53 -9.85
C SER A 354 -11.42 -5.59 -10.56
N MET A 355 -10.94 -4.43 -10.95
CA MET A 355 -11.72 -3.47 -11.72
C MET A 355 -10.85 -2.71 -12.72
N VAL A 356 -11.45 -2.27 -13.82
CA VAL A 356 -10.85 -1.40 -14.81
C VAL A 356 -11.94 -0.52 -15.44
N GLY A 357 -11.65 0.76 -15.62
CA GLY A 357 -12.60 1.72 -16.16
C GLY A 357 -13.59 2.25 -15.13
N PRO A 358 -14.62 2.99 -15.59
CA PRO A 358 -15.60 3.64 -14.74
C PRO A 358 -16.57 2.63 -14.11
N THR A 359 -17.08 2.99 -12.94
CA THR A 359 -18.17 2.28 -12.27
C THR A 359 -19.52 2.68 -12.83
N GLU A 360 -20.55 1.89 -12.56
CA GLU A 360 -21.94 2.22 -12.92
C GLU A 360 -22.37 3.58 -12.36
N GLN A 361 -21.96 3.89 -11.11
CA GLN A 361 -22.25 5.15 -10.45
C GLN A 361 -21.58 6.35 -11.13
N GLU A 362 -20.35 6.17 -11.63
CA GLU A 362 -19.64 7.21 -12.38
C GLU A 362 -20.26 7.46 -13.74
N LEU A 363 -20.66 6.40 -14.45
CA LEU A 363 -21.38 6.50 -15.74
C LEU A 363 -22.73 7.21 -15.57
N ALA A 364 -23.48 6.82 -14.57
CA ALA A 364 -24.77 7.46 -14.24
C ALA A 364 -24.61 8.96 -13.91
N LYS A 365 -23.59 9.32 -13.12
CA LYS A 365 -23.28 10.71 -12.77
C LYS A 365 -22.87 11.55 -13.99
N GLN A 366 -22.23 10.92 -14.99
CA GLN A 366 -21.79 11.57 -16.23
C GLN A 366 -22.87 11.51 -17.32
N GLU A 367 -24.04 10.94 -17.05
CA GLU A 367 -25.14 10.75 -18.00
C GLU A 367 -24.73 9.97 -19.25
N ILE A 368 -23.75 9.06 -19.11
CA ILE A 368 -23.28 8.18 -20.18
C ILE A 368 -24.20 6.97 -20.25
N ALA A 369 -24.80 6.73 -21.40
CA ALA A 369 -25.59 5.52 -21.65
C ALA A 369 -24.69 4.28 -21.69
N TYR A 370 -25.11 3.20 -21.03
CA TYR A 370 -24.37 1.93 -20.97
C TYR A 370 -25.33 0.74 -20.95
N GLU A 371 -24.80 -0.42 -21.25
CA GLU A 371 -25.45 -1.71 -21.10
C GLU A 371 -24.77 -2.49 -19.96
N LEU A 372 -25.57 -3.21 -19.17
CA LEU A 372 -25.09 -3.95 -18.00
C LEU A 372 -25.16 -5.45 -18.25
N GLY A 373 -24.04 -6.13 -18.03
CA GLY A 373 -23.98 -7.60 -18.01
C GLY A 373 -23.44 -8.11 -16.69
N VAL A 374 -24.07 -9.15 -16.11
CA VAL A 374 -23.62 -9.77 -14.85
C VAL A 374 -23.56 -11.28 -15.03
N ALA A 375 -22.43 -11.89 -14.67
CA ALA A 375 -22.27 -13.35 -14.59
C ALA A 375 -21.85 -13.73 -13.16
N ARG A 376 -22.59 -14.65 -12.53
CA ARG A 376 -22.33 -15.10 -11.15
C ARG A 376 -21.57 -16.42 -11.15
N TYR A 377 -20.53 -16.55 -10.32
CA TYR A 377 -19.70 -17.76 -10.28
C TYR A 377 -20.50 -19.01 -9.91
N ARG A 378 -21.51 -18.90 -9.06
CA ARG A 378 -22.44 -20.00 -8.74
C ARG A 378 -23.22 -20.54 -9.96
N GLU A 379 -23.28 -19.79 -11.05
CA GLU A 379 -24.01 -20.15 -12.28
C GLU A 379 -23.10 -20.81 -13.32
N ILE A 380 -21.79 -20.78 -13.12
CA ILE A 380 -20.82 -21.38 -14.03
C ILE A 380 -20.15 -22.61 -13.43
N ALA A 381 -19.84 -23.59 -14.28
CA ALA A 381 -19.24 -24.86 -13.86
C ALA A 381 -17.90 -24.64 -13.14
N ARG A 382 -17.06 -23.70 -13.60
CA ARG A 382 -15.76 -23.42 -13.00
C ARG A 382 -15.89 -22.93 -11.56
N GLY A 383 -16.83 -22.04 -11.25
CA GLY A 383 -17.08 -21.57 -9.88
C GLY A 383 -17.38 -22.75 -8.94
N LYS A 384 -18.29 -23.64 -9.34
CA LYS A 384 -18.62 -24.85 -8.58
C LYS A 384 -17.42 -25.77 -8.39
N LEU A 385 -16.63 -26.01 -9.45
CA LEU A 385 -15.46 -26.88 -9.40
C LEU A 385 -14.37 -26.42 -8.43
N ILE A 386 -14.18 -25.11 -8.27
CA ILE A 386 -13.17 -24.56 -7.35
C ILE A 386 -13.74 -24.16 -5.99
N GLY A 387 -15.04 -24.32 -5.78
CA GLY A 387 -15.72 -23.93 -4.54
C GLY A 387 -15.90 -22.42 -4.35
N ASP A 388 -15.83 -21.63 -5.42
CA ASP A 388 -16.07 -20.19 -5.41
C ASP A 388 -17.44 -19.87 -5.99
N GLU A 389 -18.44 -19.76 -5.10
CA GLU A 389 -19.82 -19.47 -5.45
C GLU A 389 -20.21 -18.00 -5.18
N VAL A 390 -19.34 -17.24 -4.53
CA VAL A 390 -19.62 -15.86 -4.07
C VAL A 390 -19.31 -14.84 -5.17
N GLY A 391 -18.35 -15.12 -6.02
CA GLY A 391 -17.84 -14.19 -7.03
C GLY A 391 -18.86 -13.82 -8.11
N MET A 392 -18.63 -12.66 -8.73
CA MET A 392 -19.34 -12.20 -9.92
C MET A 392 -18.40 -11.42 -10.84
N LEU A 393 -18.75 -11.41 -12.13
CA LEU A 393 -18.20 -10.50 -13.12
C LEU A 393 -19.32 -9.55 -13.55
N LYS A 394 -19.05 -8.25 -13.46
CA LYS A 394 -19.97 -7.18 -13.86
C LYS A 394 -19.32 -6.33 -14.94
#